data_93c080dfb29ca44f7023c82fd4a57df2
#
_entry.id   93c080dfb29ca44f7023c82fd4a57df2
#
_cell.length_a   1.000
_cell.length_b   1.000
_cell.length_c   1.000
_cell.angle_alpha   90.00
_cell.angle_beta   90.00
_cell.angle_gamma   90.00
#
_symmetry.space_group_name_H-M   'P 1'
#
loop_
_entity.id
_entity.type
_entity.pdbx_description
1 polymer ?
#
loop_
_entity_poly.entity_id
_entity_poly.type
_entity_poly.pdbx_seq_one_letter_code
_entity_poly.pdbx_strand_id
1 'polypeptide(L)'
;MQLTEKYKNQLDLVRQNQNMLDNYRFDKDAVSSNHFERLRLNIAIYNDFKPSDFEIAKFLFTEENKWRKDAKDGEVDNLYFSAFILTQFKRPEIVWLFFDTKNIDFDSGIGFDGEYLVAAGIEKTYKYLDTTDNIHKQDLLEYIGETADTCNYSQEEIDEWTNSKNEYFNCYTYPIADELYFLYSTNEKDLFLAKLPEWINQNRKWSYEELSFFRTYAKYSGDKLLQVKASELTVEKNDKDFLDDINKKELATLYIEVCHQDKAFEILKSIIKSSDNKNIIRDCLEQLCKIIIINKDNINDTSFSSFKIIEKQKRKYGHFSPYVDDLIKDASIIMTDEKITAHNIGIANSGADGKTISFWNSIKQWFGLTNKAKH
;
A
#
# COMPACT_ATOMS: atom_id res chain seq x y z
N MET A 1 -21.26 15.14 -0.53
CA MET A 1 -20.34 14.19 -1.22
C MET A 1 -21.13 13.32 -2.18
N GLN A 2 -20.73 13.17 -3.46
CA GLN A 2 -21.42 12.30 -4.44
C GLN A 2 -21.49 10.82 -4.04
N LEU A 3 -20.63 10.42 -3.10
CA LEU A 3 -20.57 9.06 -2.52
C LEU A 3 -21.87 8.63 -1.84
N THR A 4 -22.55 9.55 -1.16
CA THR A 4 -23.70 9.20 -0.35
C THR A 4 -24.91 8.77 -1.19
N GLU A 5 -25.11 9.37 -2.38
CA GLU A 5 -26.20 8.93 -3.26
C GLU A 5 -25.95 7.56 -3.89
N LYS A 6 -24.71 7.29 -4.32
CA LYS A 6 -24.33 5.98 -4.87
C LYS A 6 -24.58 4.84 -3.86
N TYR A 7 -24.15 5.05 -2.61
CA TYR A 7 -24.31 4.04 -1.57
C TYR A 7 -25.73 3.94 -1.03
N LYS A 8 -26.49 5.04 -1.08
CA LYS A 8 -27.91 5.03 -0.73
C LYS A 8 -28.73 4.08 -1.60
N ASN A 9 -28.49 4.07 -2.91
CA ASN A 9 -29.15 3.14 -3.81
C ASN A 9 -28.86 1.67 -3.43
N GLN A 10 -27.64 1.38 -3.02
CA GLN A 10 -27.24 0.05 -2.55
C GLN A 10 -27.97 -0.33 -1.25
N LEU A 11 -28.06 0.60 -0.30
CA LEU A 11 -28.78 0.41 0.94
C LEU A 11 -30.29 0.22 0.70
N ASP A 12 -30.89 0.98 -0.22
CA ASP A 12 -32.32 0.85 -0.52
C ASP A 12 -32.64 -0.52 -1.14
N LEU A 13 -31.75 -1.10 -1.93
CA LEU A 13 -31.90 -2.49 -2.42
C LEU A 13 -31.86 -3.50 -1.25
N VAL A 14 -30.92 -3.34 -0.31
CA VAL A 14 -30.84 -4.22 0.88
C VAL A 14 -32.08 -4.06 1.78
N ARG A 15 -32.58 -2.83 1.98
CA ARG A 15 -33.83 -2.56 2.73
C ARG A 15 -35.03 -3.26 2.11
N GLN A 16 -35.12 -3.30 0.76
CA GLN A 16 -36.20 -3.96 0.03
C GLN A 16 -36.07 -5.49 0.06
N ASN A 17 -34.86 -6.01 0.08
CA ASN A 17 -34.60 -7.44 0.06
C ASN A 17 -33.39 -7.79 0.94
N GLN A 18 -33.69 -8.14 2.20
CA GLN A 18 -32.63 -8.49 3.17
C GLN A 18 -31.82 -9.74 2.80
N ASN A 19 -32.28 -10.60 1.90
CA ASN A 19 -31.48 -11.72 1.40
C ASN A 19 -30.20 -11.22 0.68
N MET A 20 -30.20 -9.98 0.21
CA MET A 20 -28.99 -9.38 -0.38
C MET A 20 -27.86 -9.19 0.63
N LEU A 21 -28.12 -9.25 1.94
CA LEU A 21 -27.08 -9.23 2.98
C LEU A 21 -26.08 -10.38 2.83
N ASP A 22 -26.48 -11.50 2.20
CA ASP A 22 -25.55 -12.60 1.94
C ASP A 22 -24.34 -12.19 1.08
N ASN A 23 -24.48 -11.17 0.22
CA ASN A 23 -23.40 -10.61 -0.58
C ASN A 23 -22.35 -9.84 0.26
N TYR A 24 -22.69 -9.50 1.49
CA TYR A 24 -21.84 -8.74 2.42
C TYR A 24 -21.24 -9.62 3.52
N ARG A 25 -21.44 -10.95 3.47
CA ARG A 25 -20.82 -11.87 4.41
C ARG A 25 -19.30 -11.80 4.32
N PHE A 26 -18.67 -11.96 5.44
CA PHE A 26 -17.22 -12.19 5.48
C PHE A 26 -16.90 -13.48 4.71
N ASP A 27 -16.01 -13.36 3.75
CA ASP A 27 -15.47 -14.48 2.99
C ASP A 27 -13.95 -14.48 3.15
N LYS A 28 -13.44 -15.56 3.74
CA LYS A 28 -12.03 -15.73 4.03
C LYS A 28 -11.17 -15.81 2.76
N ASP A 29 -11.71 -16.34 1.68
CA ASP A 29 -11.02 -16.53 0.41
C ASP A 29 -11.10 -15.28 -0.48
N ALA A 30 -12.08 -14.41 -0.25
CA ALA A 30 -12.28 -13.14 -0.97
C ALA A 30 -11.73 -11.93 -0.20
N VAL A 31 -10.46 -11.94 0.08
CA VAL A 31 -9.70 -11.19 1.10
C VAL A 31 -9.97 -9.68 1.24
N SER A 32 -10.56 -8.98 0.30
CA SER A 32 -10.78 -7.53 0.49
C SER A 32 -12.10 -6.97 -0.05
N SER A 33 -12.78 -7.68 -0.94
CA SER A 33 -13.92 -7.12 -1.65
C SER A 33 -15.11 -6.85 -0.73
N ASN A 34 -15.41 -7.77 0.18
CA ASN A 34 -16.61 -7.64 1.02
C ASN A 34 -16.43 -6.64 2.17
N HIS A 35 -15.20 -6.36 2.61
CA HIS A 35 -14.92 -5.33 3.61
C HIS A 35 -15.32 -3.93 3.09
N PHE A 36 -14.89 -3.57 1.88
CA PHE A 36 -15.26 -2.29 1.28
C PHE A 36 -16.76 -2.20 0.98
N GLU A 37 -17.39 -3.29 0.59
CA GLU A 37 -18.85 -3.32 0.37
C GLU A 37 -19.61 -3.06 1.68
N ARG A 38 -19.17 -3.65 2.80
CA ARG A 38 -19.73 -3.36 4.13
C ARG A 38 -19.50 -1.92 4.55
N LEU A 39 -18.29 -1.38 4.32
CA LEU A 39 -17.99 0.03 4.60
C LEU A 39 -18.93 0.97 3.84
N ARG A 40 -19.24 0.70 2.56
CA ARG A 40 -20.18 1.49 1.77
C ARG A 40 -21.59 1.48 2.35
N LEU A 41 -22.08 0.32 2.79
CA LEU A 41 -23.38 0.25 3.45
C LEU A 41 -23.38 0.97 4.79
N ASN A 42 -22.32 0.86 5.58
CA ASN A 42 -22.16 1.61 6.83
C ASN A 42 -22.22 3.13 6.59
N ILE A 43 -21.54 3.63 5.56
CA ILE A 43 -21.62 5.03 5.16
C ILE A 43 -23.03 5.44 4.77
N ALA A 44 -23.74 4.57 4.02
CA ALA A 44 -25.10 4.83 3.61
C ALA A 44 -26.06 4.89 4.80
N ILE A 45 -25.95 3.96 5.75
CA ILE A 45 -26.76 3.93 6.97
C ILE A 45 -26.46 5.18 7.81
N TYR A 46 -25.21 5.56 7.98
CA TYR A 46 -24.81 6.75 8.75
C TYR A 46 -25.44 8.03 8.18
N ASN A 47 -25.51 8.16 6.85
CA ASN A 47 -26.03 9.35 6.18
C ASN A 47 -27.55 9.33 5.91
N ASP A 48 -28.19 8.16 5.89
CA ASP A 48 -29.65 7.98 5.71
C ASP A 48 -30.20 7.03 6.77
N PHE A 49 -29.91 7.32 8.04
CA PHE A 49 -30.27 6.51 9.19
C PHE A 49 -31.78 6.31 9.31
N LYS A 50 -32.21 5.04 9.46
CA LYS A 50 -33.59 4.68 9.80
C LYS A 50 -33.59 3.68 10.96
N PRO A 51 -34.49 3.82 11.96
CA PRO A 51 -34.60 2.86 13.05
C PRO A 51 -34.85 1.41 12.60
N SER A 52 -35.41 1.22 11.40
CA SER A 52 -35.63 -0.07 10.78
C SER A 52 -34.36 -0.78 10.32
N ASP A 53 -33.23 -0.06 10.21
CA ASP A 53 -31.96 -0.61 9.71
C ASP A 53 -31.17 -1.39 10.77
N PHE A 54 -31.70 -1.52 11.98
CA PHE A 54 -31.00 -2.17 13.09
C PHE A 54 -30.43 -3.55 12.73
N GLU A 55 -31.24 -4.41 12.12
CA GLU A 55 -30.79 -5.77 11.77
C GLU A 55 -29.73 -5.75 10.65
N ILE A 56 -29.79 -4.77 9.74
CA ILE A 56 -28.77 -4.57 8.72
C ILE A 56 -27.45 -4.14 9.38
N ALA A 57 -27.47 -3.10 10.22
CA ALA A 57 -26.29 -2.61 10.92
C ALA A 57 -25.68 -3.67 11.84
N LYS A 58 -26.52 -4.45 12.57
CA LYS A 58 -26.09 -5.56 13.41
C LYS A 58 -25.41 -6.65 12.59
N PHE A 59 -25.94 -6.99 11.42
CA PHE A 59 -25.33 -7.95 10.51
C PHE A 59 -23.96 -7.46 10.04
N LEU A 60 -23.85 -6.22 9.55
CA LEU A 60 -22.59 -5.64 9.07
C LEU A 60 -21.51 -5.65 10.16
N PHE A 61 -21.85 -5.22 11.37
CA PHE A 61 -20.94 -5.26 12.50
C PHE A 61 -20.50 -6.68 12.87
N THR A 62 -21.42 -7.65 12.82
CA THR A 62 -21.09 -9.05 13.10
C THR A 62 -20.11 -9.61 12.07
N GLU A 63 -20.26 -9.25 10.79
CA GLU A 63 -19.36 -9.69 9.73
C GLU A 63 -17.97 -8.99 9.82
N GLU A 64 -17.90 -7.72 10.28
CA GLU A 64 -16.63 -7.05 10.59
C GLU A 64 -15.92 -7.73 11.78
N ASN A 65 -16.65 -8.15 12.81
CA ASN A 65 -16.07 -8.92 13.91
C ASN A 65 -15.48 -10.26 13.46
N LYS A 66 -16.14 -10.96 12.53
CA LYS A 66 -15.61 -12.20 11.94
C LYS A 66 -14.34 -11.94 11.16
N TRP A 67 -14.33 -10.87 10.35
CA TRP A 67 -13.16 -10.46 9.61
C TRP A 67 -11.99 -10.12 10.55
N ARG A 68 -12.23 -9.35 11.61
CA ARG A 68 -11.21 -9.00 12.61
C ARG A 68 -10.63 -10.22 13.31
N LYS A 69 -11.45 -11.22 13.65
CA LYS A 69 -10.99 -12.47 14.27
C LYS A 69 -10.08 -13.30 13.36
N ASP A 70 -10.27 -13.24 12.06
CA ASP A 70 -9.47 -14.00 11.08
C ASP A 70 -8.26 -13.23 10.56
N ALA A 71 -8.40 -11.93 10.31
CA ALA A 71 -7.36 -11.05 9.79
C ALA A 71 -6.56 -10.44 10.94
N LYS A 72 -5.43 -11.04 11.29
CA LYS A 72 -4.58 -10.59 12.42
C LYS A 72 -4.00 -9.18 12.27
N ASP A 73 -3.94 -8.63 11.05
CA ASP A 73 -3.29 -7.35 10.71
C ASP A 73 -4.22 -6.42 9.88
N GLY A 74 -5.54 -6.48 10.08
CA GLY A 74 -6.51 -5.71 9.29
C GLY A 74 -6.77 -4.30 9.82
N GLU A 75 -7.17 -3.38 8.93
CA GLU A 75 -7.69 -2.06 9.28
C GLU A 75 -8.92 -2.20 10.20
N VAL A 76 -8.92 -1.50 11.33
CA VAL A 76 -9.99 -1.59 12.34
C VAL A 76 -11.03 -0.49 12.20
N ASP A 77 -10.80 0.51 11.36
CA ASP A 77 -11.64 1.72 11.27
C ASP A 77 -13.08 1.40 10.89
N ASN A 78 -13.31 0.45 9.98
CA ASN A 78 -14.67 0.05 9.62
C ASN A 78 -15.38 -0.71 10.76
N LEU A 79 -14.65 -1.48 11.55
CA LEU A 79 -15.19 -2.14 12.74
C LEU A 79 -15.68 -1.10 13.75
N TYR A 80 -14.87 -0.08 14.04
CA TYR A 80 -15.24 0.98 14.97
C TYR A 80 -16.37 1.86 14.43
N PHE A 81 -16.36 2.14 13.14
CA PHE A 81 -17.43 2.86 12.49
C PHE A 81 -18.77 2.10 12.53
N SER A 82 -18.77 0.81 12.23
CA SER A 82 -20.00 0.00 12.28
C SER A 82 -20.49 -0.17 13.73
N ALA A 83 -19.59 -0.28 14.71
CA ALA A 83 -19.95 -0.24 16.13
C ALA A 83 -20.63 1.08 16.49
N PHE A 84 -20.06 2.21 16.05
CA PHE A 84 -20.62 3.52 16.32
C PHE A 84 -22.02 3.69 15.70
N ILE A 85 -22.25 3.21 14.48
CA ILE A 85 -23.57 3.19 13.86
C ILE A 85 -24.57 2.40 14.72
N LEU A 86 -24.18 1.26 15.27
CA LEU A 86 -25.03 0.46 16.17
C LEU A 86 -25.44 1.21 17.42
N THR A 87 -24.57 2.06 17.98
CA THR A 87 -24.91 2.85 19.18
C THR A 87 -26.07 3.81 18.93
N GLN A 88 -26.29 4.26 17.68
CA GLN A 88 -27.36 5.21 17.34
C GLN A 88 -28.75 4.59 17.52
N PHE A 89 -28.87 3.27 17.50
CA PHE A 89 -30.15 2.57 17.75
C PHE A 89 -30.53 2.53 19.24
N LYS A 90 -29.61 2.86 20.14
CA LYS A 90 -29.83 2.90 21.61
C LYS A 90 -30.45 1.61 22.17
N ARG A 91 -30.02 0.46 21.65
CA ARG A 91 -30.44 -0.88 22.00
C ARG A 91 -29.47 -1.49 23.04
N PRO A 92 -29.90 -1.76 24.27
CA PRO A 92 -28.99 -2.26 25.33
C PRO A 92 -28.50 -3.70 25.06
N GLU A 93 -29.27 -4.50 24.31
CA GLU A 93 -28.86 -5.88 23.99
C GLU A 93 -27.60 -6.01 23.14
N ILE A 94 -27.15 -4.92 22.49
CA ILE A 94 -25.89 -4.92 21.74
C ILE A 94 -24.64 -4.92 22.64
N VAL A 95 -24.78 -4.71 23.92
CA VAL A 95 -23.66 -4.70 24.87
C VAL A 95 -22.82 -5.98 24.77
N TRP A 96 -23.46 -7.13 24.57
CA TRP A 96 -22.72 -8.40 24.44
C TRP A 96 -21.89 -8.48 23.18
N LEU A 97 -22.37 -7.95 22.07
CA LEU A 97 -21.59 -7.87 20.83
C LEU A 97 -20.39 -6.96 20.98
N PHE A 98 -20.53 -5.83 21.69
CA PHE A 98 -19.44 -4.93 21.97
C PHE A 98 -18.44 -5.51 22.96
N PHE A 99 -18.91 -6.22 23.97
CA PHE A 99 -18.06 -6.92 24.91
C PHE A 99 -17.24 -8.02 24.23
N ASP A 100 -17.87 -8.82 23.34
CA ASP A 100 -17.18 -9.82 22.53
C ASP A 100 -16.11 -9.19 21.64
N THR A 101 -16.41 -8.00 21.05
CA THR A 101 -15.46 -7.25 20.22
C THR A 101 -14.25 -6.80 21.00
N LYS A 102 -14.47 -6.25 22.20
CA LYS A 102 -13.40 -5.80 23.09
C LYS A 102 -12.47 -6.94 23.50
N ASN A 103 -12.95 -8.17 23.52
CA ASN A 103 -12.20 -9.36 23.90
C ASN A 103 -11.68 -10.20 22.72
N ILE A 104 -11.68 -9.68 21.47
CA ILE A 104 -11.16 -10.42 20.32
C ILE A 104 -9.65 -10.65 20.43
N ASP A 105 -8.90 -9.59 20.71
CA ASP A 105 -7.45 -9.59 20.84
C ASP A 105 -6.97 -8.40 21.69
N PHE A 106 -5.68 -8.30 21.92
CA PHE A 106 -5.07 -7.22 22.72
C PHE A 106 -5.34 -5.83 22.14
N ASP A 107 -5.21 -5.67 20.82
CA ASP A 107 -5.40 -4.38 20.15
C ASP A 107 -6.86 -3.93 20.22
N SER A 108 -7.81 -4.85 20.03
CA SER A 108 -9.24 -4.59 20.23
C SER A 108 -9.55 -4.27 21.70
N GLY A 109 -8.88 -4.91 22.64
CA GLY A 109 -9.00 -4.64 24.08
C GLY A 109 -8.63 -3.20 24.44
N ILE A 110 -7.59 -2.65 23.81
CA ILE A 110 -7.13 -1.27 24.05
C ILE A 110 -7.90 -0.27 23.18
N GLY A 111 -8.05 -0.56 21.89
CA GLY A 111 -8.56 0.38 20.90
C GLY A 111 -10.08 0.50 20.82
N PHE A 112 -10.83 -0.50 21.31
CA PHE A 112 -12.29 -0.43 21.37
C PHE A 112 -12.72 0.29 22.65
N ASP A 113 -13.26 1.50 22.51
CA ASP A 113 -13.62 2.37 23.63
C ASP A 113 -14.63 1.69 24.58
N GLY A 114 -14.47 1.92 25.88
CA GLY A 114 -15.36 1.34 26.89
C GLY A 114 -16.76 1.92 26.86
N GLU A 115 -16.91 3.14 26.35
CA GLU A 115 -18.19 3.86 26.19
C GLU A 115 -19.16 3.12 25.27
N TYR A 116 -18.67 2.33 24.31
CA TYR A 116 -19.53 1.46 23.50
C TYR A 116 -20.40 0.53 24.38
N LEU A 117 -19.88 0.03 25.49
CA LEU A 117 -20.57 -0.92 26.38
C LEU A 117 -21.81 -0.29 27.05
N VAL A 118 -21.81 1.01 27.24
CA VAL A 118 -22.89 1.76 27.89
C VAL A 118 -23.59 2.78 26.95
N ALA A 119 -23.27 2.74 25.66
CA ALA A 119 -23.75 3.72 24.66
C ALA A 119 -25.29 3.73 24.48
N ALA A 120 -26.00 2.69 24.89
CA ALA A 120 -27.46 2.68 24.90
C ALA A 120 -28.07 3.63 25.97
N GLY A 121 -27.23 4.10 26.89
CA GLY A 121 -27.55 4.85 28.11
C GLY A 121 -27.33 3.98 29.35
N ILE A 122 -26.77 4.56 30.42
CA ILE A 122 -26.37 3.84 31.64
C ILE A 122 -27.58 3.08 32.21
N GLU A 123 -28.64 3.78 32.55
CA GLU A 123 -29.85 3.19 33.12
C GLU A 123 -30.43 2.05 32.28
N LYS A 124 -30.47 2.23 30.96
CA LYS A 124 -31.00 1.21 30.03
C LYS A 124 -30.13 -0.03 30.01
N THR A 125 -28.82 0.16 30.01
CA THR A 125 -27.85 -0.94 29.99
C THR A 125 -27.95 -1.76 31.25
N TYR A 126 -27.91 -1.15 32.45
CA TYR A 126 -28.00 -1.90 33.70
C TYR A 126 -29.37 -2.57 33.89
N LYS A 127 -30.47 -1.91 33.56
CA LYS A 127 -31.80 -2.52 33.57
C LYS A 127 -31.87 -3.77 32.67
N TYR A 128 -31.22 -3.74 31.51
CA TYR A 128 -31.13 -4.91 30.63
C TYR A 128 -30.27 -6.00 31.25
N LEU A 129 -29.11 -5.65 31.83
CA LEU A 129 -28.21 -6.59 32.49
C LEU A 129 -28.87 -7.28 33.68
N ASP A 130 -29.72 -6.59 34.45
CA ASP A 130 -30.48 -7.15 35.56
C ASP A 130 -31.43 -8.28 35.14
N THR A 131 -31.94 -8.19 33.92
CA THR A 131 -32.90 -9.16 33.36
C THR A 131 -32.25 -10.26 32.55
N THR A 132 -30.93 -10.18 32.34
CA THR A 132 -30.21 -11.07 31.43
C THR A 132 -29.26 -11.98 32.20
N ASP A 133 -29.35 -13.28 31.95
CA ASP A 133 -28.39 -14.27 32.43
C ASP A 133 -27.36 -14.53 31.33
N ASN A 134 -26.11 -14.06 31.55
CA ASN A 134 -24.99 -14.24 30.62
C ASN A 134 -23.75 -14.62 31.44
N ILE A 135 -23.01 -15.62 30.98
CA ILE A 135 -21.83 -16.14 31.68
C ILE A 135 -20.72 -15.09 31.84
N HIS A 136 -20.68 -14.07 30.93
CA HIS A 136 -19.71 -12.99 30.97
C HIS A 136 -20.22 -11.74 31.70
N LYS A 137 -21.34 -11.83 32.41
CA LYS A 137 -21.93 -10.66 33.08
C LYS A 137 -20.98 -10.09 34.13
N GLN A 138 -20.32 -10.92 34.89
CA GLN A 138 -19.38 -10.46 35.90
C GLN A 138 -18.16 -9.78 35.30
N ASP A 139 -17.61 -10.38 34.23
CA ASP A 139 -16.48 -9.82 33.51
C ASP A 139 -16.82 -8.45 32.90
N LEU A 140 -18.04 -8.30 32.34
CA LEU A 140 -18.52 -7.02 31.82
C LEU A 140 -18.65 -5.97 32.91
N LEU A 141 -19.21 -6.34 34.11
CA LEU A 141 -19.37 -5.42 35.23
C LEU A 141 -18.02 -4.95 35.81
N GLU A 142 -16.94 -5.72 35.66
CA GLU A 142 -15.58 -5.28 36.00
C GLU A 142 -15.12 -4.11 35.11
N TYR A 143 -15.57 -4.05 33.84
CA TYR A 143 -15.25 -2.93 32.94
C TYR A 143 -16.10 -1.70 33.21
N ILE A 144 -17.41 -1.85 33.39
CA ILE A 144 -18.35 -0.72 33.43
C ILE A 144 -18.78 -0.29 34.84
N GLY A 145 -18.45 -1.04 35.87
CA GLY A 145 -18.93 -0.88 37.25
C GLY A 145 -20.10 -1.81 37.60
N GLU A 146 -20.34 -2.06 38.91
CA GLU A 146 -21.29 -3.07 39.32
C GLU A 146 -22.75 -2.64 39.19
N THR A 147 -23.05 -1.36 39.30
CA THR A 147 -24.39 -0.78 39.28
C THR A 147 -24.42 0.51 38.47
N ALA A 148 -25.59 0.98 38.11
CA ALA A 148 -25.74 2.27 37.40
C ALA A 148 -25.14 3.43 38.20
N ASP A 149 -25.28 3.44 39.52
CA ASP A 149 -24.71 4.48 40.37
C ASP A 149 -23.19 4.41 40.53
N THR A 150 -22.59 3.26 40.30
CA THR A 150 -21.14 3.03 40.39
C THR A 150 -20.51 2.82 39.01
N CYS A 151 -21.23 3.16 37.94
CA CYS A 151 -20.73 3.09 36.59
C CYS A 151 -19.43 3.90 36.42
N ASN A 152 -18.44 3.31 35.75
CA ASN A 152 -17.16 3.98 35.47
C ASN A 152 -17.29 5.16 34.50
N TYR A 153 -18.46 5.35 33.88
CA TYR A 153 -18.79 6.41 32.93
C TYR A 153 -19.97 7.22 33.45
N SER A 154 -19.96 8.53 33.26
CA SER A 154 -21.12 9.38 33.41
C SER A 154 -21.89 9.51 32.10
N GLN A 155 -23.16 9.91 32.17
CA GLN A 155 -23.93 10.18 30.94
C GLN A 155 -23.35 11.34 30.13
N GLU A 156 -22.76 12.34 30.80
CA GLU A 156 -22.09 13.48 30.18
C GLU A 156 -20.86 13.01 29.36
N GLU A 157 -20.01 12.17 29.90
CA GLU A 157 -18.86 11.58 29.20
C GLU A 157 -19.30 10.76 27.98
N ILE A 158 -20.37 9.97 28.08
CA ILE A 158 -20.94 9.21 26.93
C ILE A 158 -21.46 10.17 25.86
N ASP A 159 -22.08 11.26 26.22
CA ASP A 159 -22.62 12.25 25.28
C ASP A 159 -21.47 13.02 24.59
N GLU A 160 -20.43 13.40 25.33
CA GLU A 160 -19.21 14.02 24.79
C GLU A 160 -18.46 13.05 23.83
N TRP A 161 -18.28 11.80 24.26
CA TRP A 161 -17.70 10.76 23.40
C TRP A 161 -18.52 10.55 22.12
N THR A 162 -19.86 10.50 22.23
CA THR A 162 -20.75 10.36 21.06
C THR A 162 -20.58 11.53 20.09
N ASN A 163 -20.46 12.77 20.59
CA ASN A 163 -20.24 13.96 19.77
C ASN A 163 -18.86 13.90 19.09
N SER A 164 -17.83 13.55 19.82
CA SER A 164 -16.48 13.38 19.26
C SER A 164 -16.44 12.31 18.14
N LYS A 165 -17.14 11.19 18.32
CA LYS A 165 -17.24 10.15 17.28
C LYS A 165 -18.05 10.62 16.07
N ASN A 166 -19.11 11.44 16.27
CA ASN A 166 -19.84 12.06 15.17
C ASN A 166 -18.96 13.00 14.34
N GLU A 167 -18.09 13.77 14.98
CA GLU A 167 -17.12 14.61 14.28
C GLU A 167 -16.08 13.78 13.54
N TYR A 168 -15.53 12.75 14.19
CA TYR A 168 -14.54 11.86 13.62
C TYR A 168 -15.05 11.13 12.36
N PHE A 169 -16.26 10.57 12.42
CA PHE A 169 -16.85 9.83 11.31
C PHE A 169 -17.58 10.71 10.29
N ASN A 170 -17.56 12.03 10.45
CA ASN A 170 -18.25 12.95 9.54
C ASN A 170 -17.45 13.17 8.25
N CYS A 171 -17.68 12.32 7.27
CA CYS A 171 -16.99 12.38 5.97
C CYS A 171 -17.24 13.68 5.14
N TYR A 172 -18.17 14.54 5.53
CA TYR A 172 -18.41 15.83 4.82
C TYR A 172 -17.42 16.92 5.19
N THR A 173 -16.75 16.80 6.31
CA THR A 173 -15.80 17.79 6.84
C THR A 173 -14.35 17.38 6.68
N TYR A 174 -14.08 16.27 6.00
CA TYR A 174 -12.73 15.79 5.84
C TYR A 174 -11.83 16.80 5.12
N PRO A 175 -10.65 17.10 5.65
CA PRO A 175 -9.57 17.69 4.87
C PRO A 175 -9.31 16.85 3.62
N ILE A 176 -8.76 17.47 2.58
CA ILE A 176 -8.51 16.79 1.31
C ILE A 176 -7.65 15.52 1.46
N ALA A 177 -6.74 15.49 2.44
CA ALA A 177 -5.91 14.32 2.72
C ALA A 177 -6.76 13.14 3.23
N ASP A 178 -7.67 13.42 4.17
CA ASP A 178 -8.55 12.40 4.74
C ASP A 178 -9.61 11.95 3.73
N GLU A 179 -10.11 12.88 2.89
CA GLU A 179 -11.00 12.53 1.79
C GLU A 179 -10.31 11.57 0.80
N LEU A 180 -9.05 11.83 0.44
CA LEU A 180 -8.29 10.93 -0.43
C LEU A 180 -8.02 9.57 0.21
N TYR A 181 -7.63 9.55 1.49
CA TYR A 181 -7.44 8.32 2.23
C TYR A 181 -8.73 7.49 2.24
N PHE A 182 -9.85 8.13 2.50
CA PHE A 182 -11.16 7.50 2.46
C PHE A 182 -11.50 6.93 1.08
N LEU A 183 -11.31 7.71 -0.01
CA LEU A 183 -11.55 7.26 -1.38
C LEU A 183 -10.63 6.09 -1.78
N TYR A 184 -9.38 6.12 -1.31
CA TYR A 184 -8.43 5.03 -1.48
C TYR A 184 -8.89 3.77 -0.75
N SER A 185 -9.23 3.88 0.55
CA SER A 185 -9.66 2.77 1.40
C SER A 185 -10.97 2.14 0.94
N THR A 186 -11.88 2.93 0.38
CA THR A 186 -13.15 2.44 -0.19
C THR A 186 -13.01 1.96 -1.64
N ASN A 187 -11.79 1.98 -2.20
CA ASN A 187 -11.52 1.63 -3.61
C ASN A 187 -12.37 2.42 -4.63
N GLU A 188 -12.66 3.70 -4.32
CA GLU A 188 -13.37 4.63 -5.21
C GLU A 188 -12.40 5.28 -6.21
N LYS A 189 -11.83 4.47 -7.10
CA LYS A 189 -10.70 4.86 -7.95
C LYS A 189 -10.97 6.09 -8.82
N ASP A 190 -12.14 6.19 -9.43
CA ASP A 190 -12.45 7.32 -10.33
C ASP A 190 -12.54 8.64 -9.57
N LEU A 191 -13.20 8.64 -8.40
CA LEU A 191 -13.30 9.83 -7.53
C LEU A 191 -11.94 10.19 -6.94
N PHE A 192 -11.16 9.17 -6.55
CA PHE A 192 -9.79 9.34 -6.09
C PHE A 192 -8.91 10.02 -7.15
N LEU A 193 -8.93 9.53 -8.40
CA LEU A 193 -8.15 10.11 -9.50
C LEU A 193 -8.58 11.54 -9.82
N ALA A 194 -9.87 11.86 -9.71
CA ALA A 194 -10.36 13.22 -9.90
C ALA A 194 -9.87 14.18 -8.79
N LYS A 195 -9.69 13.68 -7.56
CA LYS A 195 -9.31 14.49 -6.39
C LYS A 195 -7.80 14.58 -6.17
N LEU A 196 -7.05 13.57 -6.58
CA LEU A 196 -5.60 13.48 -6.37
C LEU A 196 -4.80 14.72 -6.86
N PRO A 197 -5.07 15.31 -8.05
CA PRO A 197 -4.36 16.50 -8.50
C PRO A 197 -4.53 17.71 -7.58
N GLU A 198 -5.71 17.90 -6.98
CA GLU A 198 -5.97 18.99 -6.04
C GLU A 198 -5.06 18.86 -4.80
N TRP A 199 -4.95 17.67 -4.24
CA TRP A 199 -4.08 17.39 -3.10
C TRP A 199 -2.60 17.60 -3.43
N ILE A 200 -2.14 17.14 -4.61
CA ILE A 200 -0.75 17.29 -5.06
C ILE A 200 -0.40 18.77 -5.29
N ASN A 201 -1.34 19.57 -5.82
CA ASN A 201 -1.12 20.97 -6.16
C ASN A 201 -1.22 21.91 -4.96
N GLN A 202 -1.64 21.45 -3.78
CA GLN A 202 -1.54 22.25 -2.57
C GLN A 202 -0.06 22.61 -2.35
N ASN A 203 0.26 23.91 -2.48
CA ASN A 203 1.62 24.42 -2.37
C ASN A 203 2.12 24.30 -0.92
N ARG A 204 2.78 23.19 -0.58
CA ARG A 204 3.22 22.86 0.77
C ARG A 204 4.58 22.18 0.77
N LYS A 205 5.22 22.22 1.93
CA LYS A 205 6.39 21.38 2.20
C LYS A 205 5.90 19.99 2.61
N TRP A 206 6.24 19.00 1.83
CA TRP A 206 5.91 17.60 2.10
C TRP A 206 6.54 17.11 3.42
N SER A 207 5.76 16.54 4.33
CA SER A 207 6.27 15.76 5.46
C SER A 207 6.73 14.38 5.00
N TYR A 208 7.41 13.61 5.85
CA TYR A 208 7.75 12.21 5.52
C TYR A 208 6.51 11.33 5.37
N GLU A 209 5.53 11.53 6.22
CA GLU A 209 4.25 10.84 6.19
C GLU A 209 3.48 11.14 4.90
N GLU A 210 3.38 12.39 4.53
CA GLU A 210 2.73 12.79 3.26
C GLU A 210 3.44 12.23 2.04
N LEU A 211 4.77 12.12 2.04
CA LEU A 211 5.53 11.48 0.97
C LEU A 211 5.25 9.97 0.90
N SER A 212 5.07 9.31 2.05
CA SER A 212 4.66 7.91 2.10
C SER A 212 3.27 7.72 1.47
N PHE A 213 2.30 8.55 1.83
CA PHE A 213 0.99 8.57 1.18
C PHE A 213 1.10 8.88 -0.31
N PHE A 214 1.90 9.86 -0.70
CA PHE A 214 2.07 10.21 -2.11
C PHE A 214 2.61 9.04 -2.94
N ARG A 215 3.59 8.30 -2.43
CA ARG A 215 4.10 7.08 -3.11
C ARG A 215 3.00 6.03 -3.26
N THR A 216 2.23 5.79 -2.19
CA THR A 216 1.10 4.86 -2.21
C THR A 216 0.04 5.27 -3.23
N TYR A 217 -0.34 6.53 -3.22
CA TYR A 217 -1.36 7.09 -4.10
C TYR A 217 -0.91 7.13 -5.57
N ALA A 218 0.34 7.46 -5.83
CA ALA A 218 0.93 7.41 -7.15
C ALA A 218 0.95 5.97 -7.70
N LYS A 219 1.27 5.00 -6.86
CA LYS A 219 1.20 3.58 -7.22
C LYS A 219 -0.23 3.13 -7.51
N TYR A 220 -1.19 3.50 -6.65
CA TYR A 220 -2.61 3.19 -6.82
C TYR A 220 -3.20 3.83 -8.09
N SER A 221 -2.79 5.05 -8.43
CA SER A 221 -3.21 5.71 -9.67
C SER A 221 -2.80 4.95 -10.93
N GLY A 222 -1.67 4.23 -10.89
CA GLY A 222 -1.05 3.59 -12.05
C GLY A 222 -0.22 4.55 -12.91
N ASP A 223 -0.17 5.84 -12.59
CA ASP A 223 0.61 6.85 -13.33
C ASP A 223 2.09 6.75 -12.98
N LYS A 224 2.91 6.29 -13.94
CA LYS A 224 4.35 6.12 -13.76
C LYS A 224 5.10 7.44 -13.58
N LEU A 225 4.68 8.51 -14.23
CA LEU A 225 5.31 9.83 -14.07
C LEU A 225 5.03 10.39 -12.68
N LEU A 226 3.84 10.14 -12.15
CA LEU A 226 3.50 10.52 -10.78
C LEU A 226 4.31 9.71 -9.76
N GLN A 227 4.55 8.41 -10.01
CA GLN A 227 5.42 7.57 -9.18
C GLN A 227 6.86 8.09 -9.16
N VAL A 228 7.39 8.50 -10.34
CA VAL A 228 8.70 9.14 -10.44
C VAL A 228 8.73 10.41 -9.58
N LYS A 229 7.76 11.31 -9.72
CA LYS A 229 7.69 12.56 -8.95
C LYS A 229 7.66 12.31 -7.44
N ALA A 230 6.87 11.36 -6.98
CA ALA A 230 6.79 11.00 -5.56
C ALA A 230 8.13 10.46 -5.04
N SER A 231 8.82 9.63 -5.84
CA SER A 231 10.13 9.06 -5.49
C SER A 231 11.25 10.10 -5.53
N GLU A 232 11.25 11.04 -6.50
CA GLU A 232 12.19 12.17 -6.55
C GLU A 232 12.11 12.99 -5.26
N LEU A 233 10.91 13.39 -4.85
CA LEU A 233 10.69 14.15 -3.61
C LEU A 233 11.12 13.37 -2.36
N THR A 234 10.91 12.06 -2.35
CA THR A 234 11.34 11.19 -1.24
C THR A 234 12.87 11.15 -1.13
N VAL A 235 13.56 10.97 -2.26
CA VAL A 235 15.05 10.95 -2.30
C VAL A 235 15.64 12.32 -1.95
N GLU A 236 15.03 13.42 -2.42
CA GLU A 236 15.47 14.78 -2.10
C GLU A 236 15.35 15.08 -0.61
N LYS A 237 14.31 14.57 0.06
CA LYS A 237 14.09 14.81 1.48
C LYS A 237 14.93 13.94 2.39
N ASN A 238 15.31 12.73 1.96
CA ASN A 238 16.09 11.79 2.74
C ASN A 238 17.59 12.18 2.72
N ASP A 239 18.01 13.03 3.64
CA ASP A 239 19.42 13.31 3.89
C ASP A 239 20.05 12.15 4.70
N LYS A 240 20.70 11.20 4.00
CA LYS A 240 21.71 10.26 4.54
C LYS A 240 21.24 9.12 5.45
N ASP A 241 20.05 8.59 5.28
CA ASP A 241 19.60 7.42 6.03
C ASP A 241 19.91 6.09 5.30
N PHE A 242 19.99 4.97 6.05
CA PHE A 242 20.17 3.61 5.50
C PHE A 242 19.19 3.26 4.38
N LEU A 243 17.99 3.86 4.37
CA LEU A 243 16.98 3.71 3.33
C LEU A 243 17.29 4.50 2.04
N ASP A 244 18.30 5.35 2.03
CA ASP A 244 18.63 6.22 0.88
C ASP A 244 18.98 5.40 -0.36
N ASP A 245 19.84 4.39 -0.24
CA ASP A 245 20.20 3.52 -1.36
C ASP A 245 19.01 2.72 -1.90
N ILE A 246 18.07 2.31 -1.03
CA ILE A 246 16.84 1.59 -1.42
C ILE A 246 15.91 2.52 -2.20
N ASN A 247 15.65 3.72 -1.68
CA ASN A 247 14.79 4.72 -2.34
C ASN A 247 15.40 5.19 -3.67
N LYS A 248 16.70 5.42 -3.72
CA LYS A 248 17.44 5.76 -4.95
C LYS A 248 17.34 4.64 -5.99
N LYS A 249 17.50 3.38 -5.58
CA LYS A 249 17.35 2.24 -6.50
C LYS A 249 15.93 2.11 -7.04
N GLU A 250 14.92 2.31 -6.20
CA GLU A 250 13.51 2.33 -6.64
C GLU A 250 13.26 3.46 -7.66
N LEU A 251 13.77 4.66 -7.40
CA LEU A 251 13.70 5.78 -8.34
C LEU A 251 14.41 5.46 -9.67
N ALA A 252 15.59 4.83 -9.64
CA ALA A 252 16.28 4.41 -10.84
C ALA A 252 15.46 3.39 -11.64
N THR A 253 14.78 2.46 -10.97
CA THR A 253 13.89 1.50 -11.64
C THR A 253 12.72 2.21 -12.32
N LEU A 254 12.09 3.17 -11.65
CA LEU A 254 11.01 3.97 -12.24
C LEU A 254 11.50 4.80 -13.44
N TYR A 255 12.70 5.38 -13.37
CA TYR A 255 13.27 6.09 -14.52
C TYR A 255 13.48 5.17 -15.73
N ILE A 256 13.88 3.91 -15.53
CA ILE A 256 14.00 2.93 -16.62
C ILE A 256 12.63 2.69 -17.26
N GLU A 257 11.59 2.52 -16.43
CA GLU A 257 10.21 2.27 -16.89
C GLU A 257 9.61 3.43 -17.69
N VAL A 258 10.05 4.67 -17.43
CA VAL A 258 9.59 5.86 -18.16
C VAL A 258 10.61 6.35 -19.22
N CYS A 259 11.53 5.48 -19.62
CA CYS A 259 12.53 5.73 -20.67
C CYS A 259 13.53 6.88 -20.36
N HIS A 260 13.83 7.13 -19.08
CA HIS A 260 14.86 8.07 -18.61
C HIS A 260 16.14 7.35 -18.17
N GLN A 261 16.71 6.51 -19.05
CA GLN A 261 17.84 5.61 -18.75
C GLN A 261 19.10 6.36 -18.27
N ASP A 262 19.35 7.57 -18.76
CA ASP A 262 20.52 8.37 -18.35
C ASP A 262 20.44 8.77 -16.87
N LYS A 263 19.25 9.20 -16.41
CA LYS A 263 19.03 9.52 -15.00
C LYS A 263 19.17 8.27 -14.12
N ALA A 264 18.58 7.15 -14.56
CA ALA A 264 18.71 5.87 -13.86
C ALA A 264 20.17 5.45 -13.73
N PHE A 265 20.95 5.56 -14.81
CA PHE A 265 22.37 5.21 -14.83
C PHE A 265 23.18 6.02 -13.81
N GLU A 266 23.02 7.35 -13.76
CA GLU A 266 23.77 8.18 -12.82
C GLU A 266 23.47 7.83 -11.35
N ILE A 267 22.21 7.52 -11.02
CA ILE A 267 21.82 7.06 -9.69
C ILE A 267 22.47 5.71 -9.38
N LEU A 268 22.34 4.71 -10.24
CA LEU A 268 22.89 3.37 -10.03
C LEU A 268 24.41 3.40 -9.89
N LYS A 269 25.09 4.21 -10.71
CA LYS A 269 26.51 4.45 -10.65
C LYS A 269 26.94 5.07 -9.31
N SER A 270 26.16 6.02 -8.78
CA SER A 270 26.44 6.62 -7.48
C SER A 270 26.32 5.62 -6.34
N ILE A 271 25.26 4.79 -6.33
CA ILE A 271 25.05 3.72 -5.34
C ILE A 271 26.21 2.72 -5.38
N ILE A 272 26.59 2.23 -6.57
CA ILE A 272 27.69 1.27 -6.73
C ILE A 272 29.04 1.85 -6.27
N LYS A 273 29.22 3.17 -6.38
CA LYS A 273 30.45 3.84 -5.93
C LYS A 273 30.52 3.97 -4.41
N SER A 274 29.39 4.20 -3.75
CA SER A 274 29.32 4.46 -2.29
C SER A 274 29.11 3.17 -1.48
N SER A 275 28.52 2.13 -2.05
CA SER A 275 28.15 0.90 -1.34
C SER A 275 29.21 -0.19 -1.48
N ASP A 276 29.54 -0.86 -0.36
CA ASP A 276 30.29 -2.12 -0.35
C ASP A 276 29.37 -3.34 -0.16
N ASN A 277 28.06 -3.14 -0.06
CA ASN A 277 27.09 -4.22 0.12
C ASN A 277 26.85 -4.95 -1.21
N LYS A 278 27.33 -6.22 -1.27
CA LYS A 278 27.20 -7.06 -2.47
C LYS A 278 25.75 -7.22 -2.97
N ASN A 279 24.77 -7.25 -2.07
CA ASN A 279 23.36 -7.40 -2.46
C ASN A 279 22.84 -6.12 -3.13
N ILE A 280 23.16 -4.96 -2.61
CA ILE A 280 22.80 -3.68 -3.22
C ILE A 280 23.46 -3.56 -4.60
N ILE A 281 24.75 -3.90 -4.69
CA ILE A 281 25.49 -3.88 -5.96
C ILE A 281 24.86 -4.84 -6.96
N ARG A 282 24.52 -6.08 -6.55
CA ARG A 282 23.82 -7.06 -7.40
C ARG A 282 22.54 -6.48 -8.00
N ASP A 283 21.70 -5.87 -7.16
CA ASP A 283 20.43 -5.30 -7.60
C ASP A 283 20.64 -4.11 -8.54
N CYS A 284 21.68 -3.30 -8.33
CA CYS A 284 22.05 -2.23 -9.26
C CYS A 284 22.53 -2.79 -10.60
N LEU A 285 23.31 -3.88 -10.59
CA LEU A 285 23.78 -4.52 -11.83
C LEU A 285 22.60 -5.11 -12.64
N GLU A 286 21.61 -5.67 -11.98
CA GLU A 286 20.36 -6.10 -12.63
C GLU A 286 19.74 -4.94 -13.43
N GLN A 287 19.61 -3.75 -12.83
CA GLN A 287 19.05 -2.59 -13.51
C GLN A 287 19.94 -2.07 -14.64
N LEU A 288 21.27 -2.08 -14.47
CA LEU A 288 22.22 -1.72 -15.54
C LEU A 288 22.12 -2.69 -16.74
N CYS A 289 21.93 -3.99 -16.50
CA CYS A 289 21.68 -4.97 -17.56
C CYS A 289 20.37 -4.67 -18.29
N LYS A 290 19.29 -4.31 -17.57
CA LYS A 290 18.01 -3.92 -18.18
C LYS A 290 18.15 -2.70 -19.08
N ILE A 291 18.94 -1.69 -18.71
CA ILE A 291 19.24 -0.53 -19.57
C ILE A 291 19.85 -0.99 -20.90
N ILE A 292 20.82 -1.90 -20.88
CA ILE A 292 21.46 -2.42 -22.09
C ILE A 292 20.45 -3.20 -22.95
N ILE A 293 19.67 -4.08 -22.34
CA ILE A 293 18.69 -4.94 -23.02
C ILE A 293 17.58 -4.12 -23.67
N ILE A 294 17.10 -3.07 -22.98
CA ILE A 294 16.07 -2.17 -23.54
C ILE A 294 16.62 -1.39 -24.74
N ASN A 295 17.87 -0.98 -24.69
CA ASN A 295 18.52 -0.22 -25.76
C ASN A 295 19.20 -1.12 -26.82
N LYS A 296 18.91 -2.42 -26.90
CA LYS A 296 19.59 -3.38 -27.78
C LYS A 296 19.57 -2.96 -29.27
N ASP A 297 18.50 -2.31 -29.73
CA ASP A 297 18.36 -1.89 -31.10
C ASP A 297 18.95 -0.48 -31.36
N ASN A 298 19.37 0.23 -30.32
CA ASN A 298 19.97 1.57 -30.39
C ASN A 298 20.94 1.77 -29.21
N ILE A 299 22.08 1.08 -29.27
CA ILE A 299 23.14 1.14 -28.25
C ILE A 299 23.73 2.54 -28.18
N ASN A 300 23.74 3.12 -26.98
CA ASN A 300 24.18 4.48 -26.72
C ASN A 300 25.30 4.53 -25.65
N ASP A 301 25.79 5.73 -25.34
CA ASP A 301 26.88 5.95 -24.36
C ASP A 301 26.51 5.43 -22.97
N THR A 302 25.23 5.50 -22.57
CA THR A 302 24.73 4.96 -21.30
C THR A 302 24.85 3.44 -21.26
N SER A 303 24.54 2.75 -22.37
CA SER A 303 24.72 1.31 -22.53
C SER A 303 26.20 0.90 -22.42
N PHE A 304 27.11 1.62 -23.10
CA PHE A 304 28.55 1.37 -22.99
C PHE A 304 29.08 1.61 -21.56
N SER A 305 28.65 2.69 -20.92
CA SER A 305 29.04 3.02 -19.55
C SER A 305 28.53 2.01 -18.54
N SER A 306 27.27 1.56 -18.69
CA SER A 306 26.66 0.48 -17.90
C SER A 306 27.46 -0.80 -18.01
N PHE A 307 27.81 -1.20 -19.23
CA PHE A 307 28.60 -2.42 -19.47
C PHE A 307 30.00 -2.38 -18.81
N LYS A 308 30.69 -1.25 -18.87
CA LYS A 308 31.98 -1.07 -18.19
C LYS A 308 31.86 -1.28 -16.66
N ILE A 309 30.80 -0.77 -16.04
CA ILE A 309 30.54 -0.94 -14.61
C ILE A 309 30.27 -2.43 -14.31
N ILE A 310 29.41 -3.09 -15.10
CA ILE A 310 29.08 -4.51 -14.96
C ILE A 310 30.34 -5.37 -15.01
N GLU A 311 31.20 -5.17 -16.02
CA GLU A 311 32.45 -5.90 -16.14
C GLU A 311 33.37 -5.68 -14.94
N LYS A 312 33.52 -4.42 -14.48
CA LYS A 312 34.34 -4.10 -13.32
C LYS A 312 33.86 -4.83 -12.06
N GLN A 313 32.56 -4.83 -11.80
CA GLN A 313 31.99 -5.45 -10.61
C GLN A 313 32.03 -6.98 -10.70
N LYS A 314 31.82 -7.56 -11.90
CA LYS A 314 31.99 -9.00 -12.12
C LYS A 314 33.42 -9.48 -11.84
N ARG A 315 34.44 -8.69 -12.22
CA ARG A 315 35.84 -8.97 -11.87
C ARG A 315 36.10 -8.90 -10.37
N LYS A 316 35.44 -7.96 -9.66
CA LYS A 316 35.61 -7.79 -8.20
C LYS A 316 34.94 -8.90 -7.40
N TYR A 317 33.72 -9.28 -7.76
CA TYR A 317 32.86 -10.13 -6.92
C TYR A 317 32.63 -11.55 -7.47
N GLY A 318 32.99 -11.82 -8.72
CA GLY A 318 32.75 -13.10 -9.39
C GLY A 318 31.28 -13.31 -9.75
N HIS A 319 30.63 -14.26 -9.09
CA HIS A 319 29.23 -14.58 -9.29
C HIS A 319 28.33 -13.83 -8.32
N PHE A 320 27.11 -13.47 -8.77
CA PHE A 320 26.09 -12.78 -7.95
C PHE A 320 24.91 -13.71 -7.62
N SER A 321 24.07 -14.02 -8.61
CA SER A 321 22.99 -15.01 -8.54
C SER A 321 22.76 -15.56 -9.95
N PRO A 322 22.19 -16.76 -10.10
CA PRO A 322 21.94 -17.34 -11.43
C PRO A 322 21.19 -16.37 -12.35
N TYR A 323 20.13 -15.74 -11.85
CA TYR A 323 19.33 -14.78 -12.60
C TYR A 323 20.14 -13.55 -13.07
N VAL A 324 20.92 -12.94 -12.19
CA VAL A 324 21.72 -11.74 -12.55
C VAL A 324 22.90 -12.13 -13.44
N ASP A 325 23.50 -13.29 -13.24
CA ASP A 325 24.56 -13.79 -14.10
C ASP A 325 24.06 -14.08 -15.52
N ASP A 326 22.82 -14.57 -15.70
CA ASP A 326 22.18 -14.73 -17.00
C ASP A 326 21.92 -13.37 -17.66
N LEU A 327 21.38 -12.39 -16.94
CA LEU A 327 21.22 -11.01 -17.45
C LEU A 327 22.55 -10.39 -17.89
N ILE A 328 23.63 -10.59 -17.12
CA ILE A 328 24.97 -10.11 -17.47
C ILE A 328 25.45 -10.80 -18.77
N LYS A 329 25.15 -12.07 -18.95
CA LYS A 329 25.49 -12.81 -20.18
C LYS A 329 24.74 -12.24 -21.38
N ASP A 330 23.42 -12.01 -21.25
CA ASP A 330 22.61 -11.42 -22.33
C ASP A 330 23.09 -10.01 -22.69
N ALA A 331 23.33 -9.15 -21.72
CA ALA A 331 23.91 -7.84 -21.94
C ALA A 331 25.29 -7.91 -22.63
N SER A 332 26.11 -8.91 -22.28
CA SER A 332 27.43 -9.12 -22.89
C SER A 332 27.33 -9.54 -24.35
N ILE A 333 26.35 -10.37 -24.70
CA ILE A 333 26.09 -10.77 -26.10
C ILE A 333 25.71 -9.53 -26.92
N ILE A 334 24.72 -8.76 -26.45
CA ILE A 334 24.26 -7.52 -27.13
C ILE A 334 25.44 -6.56 -27.37
N MET A 335 26.24 -6.31 -26.35
CA MET A 335 27.37 -5.38 -26.44
C MET A 335 28.52 -5.89 -27.31
N THR A 336 28.67 -7.22 -27.47
CA THR A 336 29.69 -7.81 -28.33
C THR A 336 29.26 -7.78 -29.79
N ASP A 337 28.02 -8.07 -30.11
CA ASP A 337 27.48 -8.02 -31.48
C ASP A 337 27.53 -6.60 -32.04
N GLU A 338 27.17 -5.58 -31.22
CA GLU A 338 27.23 -4.18 -31.61
C GLU A 338 28.67 -3.72 -31.91
N LYS A 339 29.62 -4.10 -31.08
CA LYS A 339 31.03 -3.80 -31.30
C LYS A 339 31.57 -4.46 -32.58
N ILE A 340 31.16 -5.69 -32.86
CA ILE A 340 31.55 -6.39 -34.10
C ILE A 340 30.97 -5.62 -35.30
N THR A 341 29.72 -5.15 -35.23
CA THR A 341 29.07 -4.39 -36.28
C THR A 341 29.76 -3.04 -36.50
N ALA A 342 30.04 -2.28 -35.42
CA ALA A 342 30.76 -1.01 -35.49
C ALA A 342 32.20 -1.18 -36.03
N HIS A 343 32.87 -2.27 -35.65
CA HIS A 343 34.20 -2.59 -36.15
C HIS A 343 34.17 -2.93 -37.65
N ASN A 344 33.21 -3.71 -38.09
CA ASN A 344 33.03 -4.06 -39.53
C ASN A 344 32.71 -2.83 -40.39
N ILE A 345 31.90 -1.90 -39.86
CA ILE A 345 31.60 -0.61 -40.53
C ILE A 345 32.85 0.29 -40.53
N GLY A 346 33.61 0.33 -39.40
CA GLY A 346 34.85 1.08 -39.28
C GLY A 346 35.97 0.58 -40.20
N ILE A 347 36.09 -0.73 -40.42
CA ILE A 347 37.03 -1.36 -41.34
C ILE A 347 36.65 -1.02 -42.81
N ALA A 348 35.35 -0.92 -43.09
CA ALA A 348 34.89 -0.49 -44.43
C ALA A 348 35.24 0.99 -44.75
N ASN A 349 35.48 1.81 -43.70
CA ASN A 349 35.75 3.26 -43.80
C ASN A 349 37.20 3.70 -43.47
N SER A 350 38.04 2.82 -42.88
CA SER A 350 39.42 3.15 -42.48
C SER A 350 40.34 1.94 -42.55
N GLY A 351 41.41 2.02 -43.36
CA GLY A 351 42.47 1.02 -43.38
C GLY A 351 43.16 0.88 -42.01
N ALA A 352 42.96 -0.25 -41.40
CA ALA A 352 43.57 -1.00 -40.31
C ALA A 352 44.66 -0.43 -39.44
N ASP A 353 44.50 -0.52 -38.11
CA ASP A 353 45.56 -0.65 -37.11
C ASP A 353 45.39 -1.91 -36.25
N GLY A 354 46.42 -2.77 -36.24
CA GLY A 354 46.41 -4.13 -35.65
C GLY A 354 46.33 -4.23 -34.10
N LYS A 355 46.25 -3.10 -33.35
CA LYS A 355 46.13 -3.12 -31.88
C LYS A 355 44.76 -3.41 -31.34
N THR A 356 43.71 -3.16 -32.12
CA THR A 356 42.32 -3.38 -31.75
C THR A 356 41.97 -4.86 -31.75
N ILE A 357 42.60 -5.67 -32.61
CA ILE A 357 42.37 -7.10 -32.77
C ILE A 357 42.84 -7.91 -31.54
N SER A 358 43.94 -7.49 -30.89
CA SER A 358 44.47 -8.15 -29.68
C SER A 358 43.53 -8.04 -28.46
N PHE A 359 42.90 -6.87 -28.27
CA PHE A 359 41.94 -6.66 -27.20
C PHE A 359 40.69 -7.55 -27.34
N TRP A 360 40.20 -7.72 -28.55
CA TRP A 360 39.01 -8.53 -28.85
C TRP A 360 39.23 -10.01 -28.72
N ASN A 361 40.39 -10.50 -29.05
CA ASN A 361 40.74 -11.90 -28.85
C ASN A 361 40.83 -12.23 -27.35
N SER A 362 41.30 -11.31 -26.54
CA SER A 362 41.32 -11.44 -25.07
C SER A 362 39.91 -11.54 -24.48
N ILE A 363 38.94 -10.76 -25.00
CA ILE A 363 37.54 -10.76 -24.55
C ILE A 363 36.86 -12.08 -24.97
N LYS A 364 37.01 -12.53 -26.21
CA LYS A 364 36.46 -13.83 -26.68
C LYS A 364 36.99 -14.99 -25.86
N GLN A 365 38.27 -14.98 -25.52
CA GLN A 365 38.91 -16.01 -24.70
C GLN A 365 38.41 -16.01 -23.26
N TRP A 366 38.14 -14.81 -22.71
CA TRP A 366 37.66 -14.63 -21.34
C TRP A 366 36.19 -15.05 -21.15
N PHE A 367 35.34 -14.88 -22.17
CA PHE A 367 33.95 -15.31 -22.17
C PHE A 367 33.71 -16.73 -22.69
N GLY A 368 34.77 -17.49 -23.07
CA GLY A 368 34.63 -18.85 -23.60
C GLY A 368 33.97 -18.91 -24.98
N LEU A 369 33.88 -17.77 -25.70
CA LEU A 369 33.25 -17.64 -27.02
C LEU A 369 34.19 -18.04 -28.17
N THR A 370 35.30 -18.70 -27.90
CA THR A 370 36.14 -19.29 -28.94
C THR A 370 35.47 -20.53 -29.48
N ASN A 371 34.96 -20.48 -30.70
CA ASN A 371 34.60 -21.66 -31.47
C ASN A 371 35.75 -22.65 -31.46
N LYS A 372 35.59 -23.78 -30.78
CA LYS A 372 36.41 -24.96 -31.05
C LYS A 372 36.02 -25.40 -32.46
N ALA A 373 36.74 -24.97 -33.46
CA ALA A 373 36.75 -25.63 -34.75
C ALA A 373 37.15 -27.08 -34.51
N LYS A 374 36.24 -28.01 -34.71
CA LYS A 374 36.56 -29.43 -34.79
C LYS A 374 37.34 -29.64 -36.10
N HIS A 375 38.56 -30.08 -35.97
CA HIS A 375 39.23 -30.90 -36.98
C HIS A 375 38.77 -32.33 -36.84
#